data_0bd97c56b6b1bd0b2aca19a8ef5cf8a3
#
_entry.id   0bd97c56b6b1bd0b2aca19a8ef5cf8a3
#
_cell.length_a   1.000
_cell.length_b   1.000
_cell.length_c   1.000
_cell.angle_alpha   90.00
_cell.angle_beta   90.00
_cell.angle_gamma   90.00
#
_symmetry.space_group_name_H-M   'P 1'
#
loop_
_entity.id
_entity.type
_entity.pdbx_description
1 polymer ?
#
loop_
_entity_poly.entity_id
_entity_poly.type
_entity_poly.pdbx_seq_one_letter_code
_entity_poly.pdbx_strand_id
1 'polypeptide(L)'
;MSQPEPWIAQVEAVFAEIAQTRMAGVPVVNPALGVAMRGSCEREGWRMGVLITPWFMNVLAFGPEDEAPARXGEKRHIALPSGAYEAIRGHEPALGFYWAISLFSPMFEFETMEAAIATADAAMAEIMTEPPAPEPEPKPKPALSRRALFRLNREDAA
;
A
#
# COMPACT_ATOMS: atom_id res chain seq x y z
N MET A 1 23.85 8.53 11.57
CA MET A 1 22.63 8.38 11.47
C MET A 1 22.02 9.17 10.44
N SER A 2 21.35 8.64 9.57
CA SER A 2 20.86 9.38 8.52
C SER A 2 19.59 10.04 8.85
N GLN A 3 19.37 11.18 8.27
CA GLN A 3 18.18 11.85 8.50
C GLN A 3 17.21 11.45 7.51
N PRO A 4 15.95 11.51 7.77
CA PRO A 4 14.94 11.14 6.82
C PRO A 4 15.06 12.01 5.61
N GLU A 5 14.73 11.49 4.46
CA GLU A 5 14.72 12.26 3.28
C GLU A 5 13.74 13.38 3.46
N PRO A 6 14.02 14.55 2.91
CA PRO A 6 13.11 15.67 3.11
C PRO A 6 11.67 15.39 2.68
N TRP A 7 11.48 14.62 1.63
CA TRP A 7 10.12 14.39 1.20
C TRP A 7 9.35 13.56 2.23
N ILE A 8 10.05 12.67 2.94
CA ILE A 8 9.40 11.86 3.95
C ILE A 8 8.96 12.76 5.10
N ALA A 9 9.82 13.63 5.56
CA ALA A 9 9.47 14.52 6.64
C ALA A 9 8.33 15.44 6.23
N GLN A 10 8.30 15.85 4.96
CA GLN A 10 7.25 16.73 4.52
C GLN A 10 5.92 16.00 4.50
N VAL A 11 5.89 14.76 4.05
CA VAL A 11 4.66 14.00 4.03
C VAL A 11 4.15 13.82 5.46
N GLU A 12 5.04 13.48 6.37
CA GLU A 12 4.63 13.28 7.75
C GLU A 12 4.07 14.57 8.34
N ALA A 13 4.71 15.70 8.07
CA ALA A 13 4.27 16.96 8.63
C ALA A 13 2.90 17.36 8.08
N VAL A 14 2.68 17.15 6.79
CA VAL A 14 1.40 17.51 6.20
C VAL A 14 0.28 16.68 6.81
N PHE A 15 0.48 15.39 6.95
CA PHE A 15 -0.60 14.56 7.47
C PHE A 15 -0.76 14.73 8.98
N ALA A 16 0.30 15.08 9.69
CA ALA A 16 0.15 15.37 11.10
C ALA A 16 -0.69 16.63 11.29
N GLU A 17 -0.54 17.60 10.39
CA GLU A 17 -1.34 18.77 10.50
C GLU A 17 -2.78 18.46 10.13
N ILE A 18 -3.02 17.65 9.13
CA ILE A 18 -4.37 17.27 8.77
C ILE A 18 -5.03 16.58 9.95
N ALA A 19 -4.28 15.76 10.69
CA ALA A 19 -4.84 15.08 11.83
C ALA A 19 -5.33 16.05 12.89
N GLN A 20 -4.63 17.18 13.03
CA GLN A 20 -5.03 18.13 14.02
C GLN A 20 -6.02 19.16 13.53
N THR A 21 -6.29 19.23 12.28
CA THR A 21 -7.21 20.20 11.73
C THR A 21 -8.39 19.52 11.06
N ARG A 22 -8.27 19.15 9.79
CA ARG A 22 -9.40 18.61 9.07
C ARG A 22 -9.96 17.32 9.66
N MET A 23 -9.12 16.52 10.30
CA MET A 23 -9.60 15.26 10.85
C MET A 23 -9.81 15.30 12.35
N ALA A 24 -9.60 16.44 12.98
CA ALA A 24 -9.76 16.52 14.42
C ALA A 24 -11.20 16.22 14.80
N GLY A 25 -11.40 15.31 15.69
CA GLY A 25 -12.76 15.00 16.17
C GLY A 25 -13.59 14.14 15.22
N VAL A 26 -13.06 13.80 14.09
CA VAL A 26 -13.83 12.99 13.16
C VAL A 26 -13.90 11.57 13.70
N PRO A 27 -15.09 10.96 13.74
CA PRO A 27 -15.22 9.65 14.38
C PRO A 27 -14.35 8.52 13.82
N VAL A 28 -13.91 8.62 12.59
CA VAL A 28 -13.12 7.56 12.01
C VAL A 28 -11.67 7.61 12.51
N VAL A 29 -11.29 8.62 13.26
CA VAL A 29 -9.92 8.75 13.73
C VAL A 29 -9.68 7.83 14.93
N ASN A 30 -8.62 7.05 14.88
CA ASN A 30 -8.25 6.20 16.00
C ASN A 30 -7.25 6.96 16.85
N PRO A 31 -7.65 7.43 18.02
CA PRO A 31 -6.76 8.28 18.81
C PRO A 31 -5.51 7.61 19.35
N ALA A 32 -5.43 6.29 19.24
CA ALA A 32 -4.24 5.63 19.70
C ALA A 32 -3.09 5.75 18.70
N LEU A 33 -3.37 6.20 17.49
CA LEU A 33 -2.35 6.21 16.45
C LEU A 33 -1.88 7.60 16.08
N GLY A 34 -0.71 7.68 15.53
CA GLY A 34 -0.16 8.94 15.03
C GLY A 34 0.17 8.82 13.57
N VAL A 35 1.06 9.66 13.10
CA VAL A 35 1.43 9.72 11.70
C VAL A 35 2.88 9.30 11.53
N ALA A 36 3.16 8.43 10.60
CA ALA A 36 4.52 8.02 10.32
C ALA A 36 4.63 7.42 8.94
N MET A 37 5.78 7.62 8.29
CA MET A 37 6.06 6.97 7.02
C MET A 37 7.00 5.84 7.29
N ARG A 38 6.73 4.68 6.71
CA ARG A 38 7.57 3.51 6.94
C ARG A 38 7.98 2.88 5.62
N GLY A 39 9.14 2.28 5.62
CA GLY A 39 9.59 1.50 4.48
C GLY A 39 9.80 2.27 3.20
N SER A 40 10.18 3.53 3.31
CA SER A 40 10.30 4.32 2.10
C SER A 40 11.38 3.82 1.18
N CYS A 41 11.19 4.00 -0.09
CA CYS A 41 12.20 3.59 -1.05
C CYS A 41 12.01 4.36 -2.34
N GLU A 42 13.00 4.26 -3.20
CA GLU A 42 12.91 4.87 -4.49
C GLU A 42 13.18 3.80 -5.50
N ARG A 43 12.39 3.73 -6.54
CA ARG A 43 12.65 2.78 -7.62
C ARG A 43 12.10 3.33 -8.90
N GLU A 44 12.93 3.30 -9.93
CA GLU A 44 12.48 3.71 -11.27
C GLU A 44 11.84 5.07 -11.32
N GLY A 45 12.37 6.01 -10.59
CA GLY A 45 11.83 7.35 -10.59
C GLY A 45 10.70 7.59 -9.63
N TRP A 46 10.23 6.56 -8.95
CA TRP A 46 9.16 6.72 -7.98
C TRP A 46 9.72 6.78 -6.56
N ARG A 47 9.08 7.58 -5.72
CA ARG A 47 9.40 7.60 -4.31
C ARG A 47 8.16 7.12 -3.60
N MET A 48 8.26 6.14 -2.75
CA MET A 48 7.08 5.60 -2.11
C MET A 48 7.35 5.09 -0.72
N GLY A 49 6.31 4.86 0.03
CA GLY A 49 6.41 4.30 1.36
C GLY A 49 5.03 4.12 1.93
N VAL A 50 4.93 3.48 3.09
CA VAL A 50 3.63 3.29 3.72
C VAL A 50 3.40 4.43 4.69
N LEU A 51 2.31 5.16 4.51
CA LEU A 51 1.94 6.24 5.41
C LEU A 51 0.91 5.72 6.38
N ILE A 52 1.20 5.84 7.68
CA ILE A 52 0.26 5.51 8.72
C ILE A 52 -0.35 6.81 9.19
N THR A 53 -1.66 6.85 9.30
CA THR A 53 -2.34 7.96 9.95
C THR A 53 -3.37 7.35 10.89
N PRO A 54 -3.99 8.12 11.75
CA PRO A 54 -5.03 7.58 12.62
C PRO A 54 -6.27 7.10 11.87
N TRP A 55 -6.40 7.35 10.58
CA TRP A 55 -7.59 6.92 9.85
C TRP A 55 -7.29 6.06 8.63
N PHE A 56 -6.06 5.89 8.24
CA PHE A 56 -5.76 4.95 7.18
C PHE A 56 -4.29 4.52 7.21
N MET A 57 -4.00 3.45 6.51
CA MET A 57 -2.64 3.06 6.23
C MET A 57 -2.61 2.84 4.73
N ASN A 58 -1.85 3.64 4.01
CA ASN A 58 -1.77 3.57 2.56
C ASN A 58 -0.35 3.60 2.08
N VAL A 59 -0.09 2.98 0.93
CA VAL A 59 1.18 3.22 0.27
C VAL A 59 1.00 4.53 -0.47
N LEU A 60 1.87 5.49 -0.29
CA LEU A 60 1.86 6.70 -1.09
C LEU A 60 3.01 6.62 -2.08
N ALA A 61 2.73 6.96 -3.32
CA ALA A 61 3.74 6.91 -4.36
C ALA A 61 3.75 8.23 -5.12
N PHE A 62 4.94 8.83 -5.21
CA PHE A 62 5.11 10.08 -5.94
C PHE A 62 5.89 9.73 -7.19
N GLY A 63 5.28 9.95 -8.33
CA GLY A 63 5.88 9.54 -9.58
C GLY A 63 6.86 10.53 -10.15
N PRO A 64 7.43 10.18 -11.26
CA PRO A 64 8.37 11.07 -11.89
C PRO A 64 7.67 12.31 -12.37
N GLU A 65 8.42 13.37 -12.55
CA GLU A 65 7.84 14.61 -12.96
C GLU A 65 7.18 14.56 -14.28
N ASP A 66 7.58 13.70 -15.16
CA ASP A 66 6.98 13.65 -16.47
C ASP A 66 5.79 12.73 -16.50
N GLU A 67 5.29 12.28 -15.37
CA GLU A 67 4.16 11.41 -15.37
C GLU A 67 2.96 12.12 -15.96
N ALA A 68 2.16 11.42 -16.71
CA ALA A 68 1.02 12.03 -17.34
C ALA A 68 0.04 12.61 -16.33
N PRO A 69 -0.59 13.68 -16.63
CA PRO A 69 -1.51 14.30 -15.69
C PRO A 69 -2.70 13.39 -15.42
N ALA A 70 -3.26 13.50 -14.25
CA ALA A 70 -4.42 12.74 -13.87
C ALA A 70 -5.21 13.53 -12.86
N ARG A 71 -6.47 13.25 -12.73
CA ARG A 71 -7.28 13.96 -11.78
C ARG A 71 -7.40 13.26 -10.47
N UNK A 72 -7.59 13.73 -9.44
CA UNK A 72 -7.67 13.24 -8.36
C UNK A 72 -8.62 12.33 -8.45
N GLY A 73 -8.72 11.50 -7.70
CA GLY A 73 -9.66 10.41 -7.66
C GLY A 73 -9.56 9.42 -8.80
N GLU A 74 -8.75 9.69 -9.79
CA GLU A 74 -8.63 8.79 -10.89
C GLU A 74 -7.94 7.52 -10.43
N LYS A 75 -8.24 6.37 -11.02
CA LYS A 75 -7.64 5.13 -10.62
C LYS A 75 -6.71 4.58 -11.65
N ARG A 76 -5.70 3.85 -11.23
CA ARG A 76 -4.84 3.14 -12.16
C ARG A 76 -4.18 1.99 -11.40
N HIS A 77 -3.55 1.07 -12.10
CA HIS A 77 -2.80 0.02 -11.43
C HIS A 77 -1.33 0.34 -11.50
N ILE A 78 -0.62 0.13 -10.42
CA ILE A 78 0.79 0.36 -10.37
C ILE A 78 1.46 -0.99 -10.19
N ALA A 79 2.43 -1.29 -11.05
CA ALA A 79 3.11 -2.56 -10.98
C ALA A 79 4.26 -2.47 -9.99
N LEU A 80 4.25 -3.33 -9.00
CA LEU A 80 5.30 -3.38 -8.01
C LEU A 80 5.82 -4.81 -7.98
N PRO A 81 6.91 -5.07 -7.30
CA PRO A 81 7.49 -6.41 -7.39
C PRO A 81 6.53 -7.55 -7.08
N SER A 82 5.64 -7.38 -6.13
CA SER A 82 4.75 -8.48 -5.79
C SER A 82 3.49 -8.54 -6.63
N GLY A 83 3.25 -7.57 -7.49
CA GLY A 83 2.05 -7.60 -8.30
C GLY A 83 1.56 -6.22 -8.64
N ALA A 84 0.41 -6.13 -9.26
CA ALA A 84 -0.16 -4.85 -9.61
C ALA A 84 -1.19 -4.43 -8.57
N TYR A 85 -1.15 -3.19 -8.18
CA TYR A 85 -2.03 -2.71 -7.14
C TYR A 85 -2.85 -1.52 -7.60
N GLU A 86 -4.13 -1.50 -7.27
CA GLU A 86 -4.96 -0.38 -7.66
C GLU A 86 -4.60 0.83 -6.82
N ALA A 87 -4.39 1.94 -7.46
CA ALA A 87 -4.05 3.18 -6.77
C ALA A 87 -5.02 4.27 -7.17
N ILE A 88 -5.24 5.21 -6.26
CA ILE A 88 -6.14 6.31 -6.49
C ILE A 88 -5.35 7.60 -6.41
N ARG A 89 -5.60 8.49 -7.36
CA ARG A 89 -4.87 9.74 -7.42
C ARG A 89 -5.31 10.66 -6.29
N GLY A 90 -4.36 11.19 -5.55
CA GLY A 90 -4.64 12.14 -4.49
C GLY A 90 -3.84 13.40 -4.67
N HIS A 91 -4.19 14.42 -3.91
CA HIS A 91 -3.50 15.69 -4.00
C HIS A 91 -3.55 16.43 -2.68
N GLU A 92 -2.42 16.97 -2.28
CA GLU A 92 -2.38 17.88 -1.15
C GLU A 92 -1.55 19.08 -1.60
N PRO A 93 -2.01 20.27 -1.33
CA PRO A 93 -1.30 21.45 -1.83
C PRO A 93 0.20 21.46 -1.53
N ALA A 94 0.57 21.04 -0.35
CA ALA A 94 1.97 21.08 -0.01
C ALA A 94 2.77 19.93 -0.60
N LEU A 95 2.11 18.90 -1.09
CA LEU A 95 2.82 17.74 -1.61
C LEU A 95 2.66 17.56 -3.12
N GLY A 96 1.62 18.13 -3.67
CA GLY A 96 1.31 17.90 -5.07
C GLY A 96 0.52 16.62 -5.22
N PHE A 97 0.55 16.05 -6.40
CA PHE A 97 -0.21 14.85 -6.68
C PHE A 97 0.55 13.60 -6.27
N TYR A 98 -0.17 12.60 -5.87
CA TYR A 98 0.43 11.32 -5.55
C TYR A 98 -0.57 10.22 -5.85
N TRP A 99 -0.13 8.99 -5.75
CA TRP A 99 -1.01 7.85 -5.90
C TRP A 99 -1.07 7.14 -4.56
N ALA A 100 -2.23 6.67 -4.16
CA ALA A 100 -2.39 5.99 -2.89
C ALA A 100 -2.95 4.60 -3.09
N ILE A 101 -2.31 3.61 -2.51
CA ILE A 101 -2.79 2.25 -2.52
C ILE A 101 -3.30 1.96 -1.12
N SER A 102 -4.57 1.62 -0.98
CA SER A 102 -5.16 1.47 0.34
C SER A 102 -4.79 0.14 0.96
N LEU A 103 -4.28 0.15 2.17
CA LEU A 103 -4.00 -1.08 2.88
C LEU A 103 -5.01 -1.30 4.00
N PHE A 104 -5.26 -0.30 4.81
CA PHE A 104 -6.26 -0.39 5.86
C PHE A 104 -7.02 0.92 6.00
N SER A 105 -8.33 0.82 6.12
CA SER A 105 -9.15 2.00 6.34
C SER A 105 -10.51 1.52 6.82
N PRO A 106 -10.93 1.91 7.99
CA PRO A 106 -10.21 2.70 8.97
C PRO A 106 -9.19 1.89 9.73
N MET A 107 -8.72 2.40 10.85
CA MET A 107 -7.60 1.81 11.55
C MET A 107 -7.93 1.29 12.94
N PHE A 108 -9.19 1.00 13.22
CA PHE A 108 -9.55 0.64 14.58
C PHE A 108 -9.03 -0.73 15.03
N GLU A 109 -8.59 -1.58 14.12
CA GLU A 109 -8.05 -2.84 14.57
C GLU A 109 -6.66 -2.68 15.19
N PHE A 110 -6.05 -1.52 15.09
CA PHE A 110 -4.73 -1.33 15.67
C PHE A 110 -4.88 -0.68 17.04
N GLU A 111 -4.46 -1.37 18.07
CA GLU A 111 -4.58 -0.82 19.41
C GLU A 111 -3.39 0.03 19.79
N THR A 112 -2.26 -0.11 19.11
CA THR A 112 -1.08 0.69 19.43
C THR A 112 -0.40 1.12 18.17
N MET A 113 0.38 2.20 18.29
CA MET A 113 1.15 2.65 17.15
C MET A 113 2.22 1.63 16.80
N GLU A 114 2.75 0.93 17.78
CA GLU A 114 3.73 -0.09 17.51
C GLU A 114 3.18 -1.18 16.62
N ALA A 115 1.96 -1.60 16.85
CA ALA A 115 1.36 -2.63 16.01
C ALA A 115 1.16 -2.11 14.59
N ALA A 116 0.76 -0.86 14.46
CA ALA A 116 0.59 -0.29 13.13
C ALA A 116 1.91 -0.20 12.40
N ILE A 117 2.98 0.17 13.10
CA ILE A 117 4.28 0.27 12.49
C ILE A 117 4.76 -1.11 12.04
N ALA A 118 4.59 -2.12 12.87
CA ALA A 118 5.02 -3.46 12.50
C ALA A 118 4.26 -3.94 11.25
N THR A 119 2.98 -3.65 11.19
CA THR A 119 2.19 -4.05 10.04
C THR A 119 2.64 -3.29 8.79
N ALA A 120 2.91 -2.00 8.92
CA ALA A 120 3.35 -1.22 7.78
C ALA A 120 4.69 -1.74 7.25
N ASP A 121 5.61 -2.06 8.16
CA ASP A 121 6.90 -2.56 7.73
C ASP A 121 6.75 -3.92 7.03
N ALA A 122 5.90 -4.78 7.54
CA ALA A 122 5.70 -6.07 6.92
C ALA A 122 5.00 -5.93 5.57
N ALA A 123 4.05 -5.03 5.48
CA ALA A 123 3.34 -4.83 4.23
C ALA A 123 4.28 -4.34 3.15
N MET A 124 5.14 -3.38 3.49
CA MET A 124 6.03 -2.85 2.48
C MET A 124 7.03 -3.91 2.06
N ALA A 125 7.50 -4.70 3.00
CA ALA A 125 8.43 -5.76 2.65
C ALA A 125 7.77 -6.75 1.70
N GLU A 126 6.51 -7.08 1.94
CA GLU A 126 5.86 -8.01 1.08
C GLU A 126 5.58 -7.41 -0.29
N ILE A 127 5.13 -6.18 -0.34
CA ILE A 127 4.83 -5.53 -1.60
C ILE A 127 6.07 -5.47 -2.48
N MET A 128 7.23 -5.24 -1.88
CA MET A 128 8.43 -5.06 -2.64
C MET A 128 9.22 -6.34 -2.88
N THR A 129 8.65 -7.47 -2.57
CA THR A 129 9.35 -8.74 -2.76
C THR A 129 8.70 -9.51 -3.91
N GLU A 130 9.50 -9.89 -4.88
CA GLU A 130 8.98 -10.63 -5.97
C GLU A 130 8.55 -11.97 -5.53
N PRO A 131 7.43 -12.48 -5.93
CA PRO A 131 7.01 -13.81 -5.50
C PRO A 131 7.92 -14.84 -6.15
N PRO A 132 8.00 -16.02 -5.61
CA PRO A 132 8.84 -17.04 -6.19
C PRO A 132 8.33 -17.39 -7.57
N ALA A 133 9.21 -17.73 -8.44
CA ALA A 133 8.81 -18.04 -9.77
C ALA A 133 7.85 -19.19 -9.72
N PRO A 134 6.82 -19.10 -10.43
CA PRO A 134 5.81 -20.10 -10.37
C PRO A 134 6.38 -21.35 -10.90
N GLU A 135 6.04 -22.43 -10.33
CA GLU A 135 6.56 -23.58 -10.72
C GLU A 135 6.02 -23.87 -12.01
N PRO A 136 6.51 -24.41 -12.84
CA PRO A 136 6.10 -24.74 -14.09
C PRO A 136 4.90 -25.45 -13.89
N GLU A 137 4.02 -25.08 -13.73
CA GLU A 137 2.92 -25.59 -13.49
C GLU A 137 2.39 -26.31 -14.36
N PRO A 138 2.07 -27.06 -14.28
CA PRO A 138 1.52 -27.91 -14.93
C PRO A 138 0.35 -27.22 -15.34
N LYS A 139 0.25 -26.67 -15.84
CA LYS A 139 -0.75 -25.95 -16.21
C LYS A 139 -1.87 -26.45 -15.82
N PRO A 140 -2.03 -27.21 -15.57
CA PRO A 140 -3.14 -27.75 -15.16
C PRO A 140 -3.82 -27.01 -14.24
N LYS A 141 -3.33 -26.14 -13.69
CA LYS A 141 -3.97 -25.45 -12.75
C LYS A 141 -5.22 -25.20 -13.32
N PRO A 142 -5.32 -24.77 -14.43
CA PRO A 142 -6.54 -24.52 -14.99
C PRO A 142 -7.26 -25.74 -15.05
N ALA A 143 -6.60 -26.69 -15.35
CA ALA A 143 -7.26 -27.90 -15.52
C ALA A 143 -7.85 -28.29 -14.26
N LEU A 144 -7.56 -27.66 -13.27
CA LEU A 144 -8.10 -28.12 -12.06
C LEU A 144 -9.45 -27.62 -12.06
N SER A 145 -10.09 -27.71 -13.10
CA SER A 145 -11.40 -27.30 -13.18
C SER A 145 -12.13 -28.35 -12.46
N ARG A 146 -13.40 -28.22 -12.33
CA ARG A 146 -14.18 -29.13 -11.72
C ARG A 146 -14.03 -30.44 -12.35
N ARG A 147 -13.96 -30.54 -13.64
CA ARG A 147 -13.81 -31.76 -14.24
C ARG A 147 -12.56 -32.41 -13.79
N ALA A 148 -11.46 -31.72 -13.71
CA ALA A 148 -10.25 -32.33 -13.30
C ALA A 148 -10.36 -32.82 -11.87
N LEU A 149 -11.03 -32.10 -11.05
CA LEU A 149 -11.16 -32.51 -9.69
C LEU A 149 -11.98 -33.78 -9.59
N PHE A 150 -13.00 -33.90 -10.35
CA PHE A 150 -13.80 -35.06 -10.29
C PHE A 150 -12.95 -36.25 -10.75
N ARG A 151 -12.16 -36.06 -11.71
CA ARG A 151 -11.38 -37.14 -12.20
C ARG A 151 -10.44 -37.57 -11.12
N LEU A 152 -9.82 -36.65 -10.44
CA LEU A 152 -8.95 -37.01 -9.40
C LEU A 152 -9.66 -37.78 -8.33
N ASN A 153 -10.79 -37.36 -7.95
CA ASN A 153 -11.49 -38.06 -6.96
C ASN A 153 -11.79 -39.45 -7.36
N ARG A 154 -12.15 -39.69 -8.52
CA ARG A 154 -12.43 -40.99 -8.93
C ARG A 154 -11.24 -41.74 -9.10
N GLU A 155 -10.34 -41.31 -9.69
CA GLU A 155 -9.19 -42.03 -9.87
C GLU A 155 -8.37 -41.94 -8.84
N ASP A 156 -8.39 -41.40 -8.12
CA ASP A 156 -7.57 -41.16 -7.14
C ASP A 156 -7.39 -41.85 -6.66
N ALA A 157 -8.04 -41.61 -6.81
CA ALA A 157 -8.17 -42.62 -6.49
C ALA A 157 -7.06 -43.00 -7.24
N ALA A 158 -6.86 -42.66 -8.20
CA ALA A 158 -5.84 -43.25 -8.94
C ALA A 158 -4.62 -42.58 -8.74
#